data_8802168b94c4fb8dbd677c56e9d15ea2
#
_entry.id   8802168b94c4fb8dbd677c56e9d15ea2
#
_cell.length_a   1.000
_cell.length_b   1.000
_cell.length_c   1.000
_cell.angle_alpha   90.00
_cell.angle_beta   90.00
_cell.angle_gamma   90.00
#
_symmetry.space_group_name_H-M   'P 1'
#
loop_
_entity.id
_entity.type
_entity.pdbx_description
1 polymer ?
#
loop_
_entity_poly.entity_id
_entity_poly.type
_entity_poly.pdbx_seq_one_letter_code
_entity_poly.pdbx_strand_id
1 'polypeptide(L)'
;MTLALLAVVGSGMAQKKYHDLEVNEVTGPVKSVTMKNWGKPIVTYISPEGKMACEKMSDAVYDENGYLQSVVTQIGGKKSITNTTFIWEDGRVKTQIATRKNKKVITTNVYDDRGILVRQIIDTDGHQVEYDYYDIQLDDHGNWISRKTKVAGFEIMYPRTIEYYE
;
A
#
# COMPACT_ATOMS: atom_id res chain seq x y z
N MET A 1 -45.98 -3.71 33.60
CA MET A 1 -44.58 -3.31 33.44
C MET A 1 -44.06 -3.97 32.18
N THR A 2 -43.98 -3.22 31.11
CA THR A 2 -43.55 -3.71 29.79
C THR A 2 -42.08 -3.31 29.59
N LEU A 3 -41.19 -4.30 29.59
CA LEU A 3 -39.75 -4.09 29.33
C LEU A 3 -39.56 -3.87 27.83
N ALA A 4 -39.20 -2.65 27.44
CA ALA A 4 -38.79 -2.35 26.06
C ALA A 4 -37.33 -2.80 25.87
N LEU A 5 -37.11 -3.83 25.05
CA LEU A 5 -35.81 -4.28 24.62
C LEU A 5 -35.30 -3.30 23.57
N LEU A 6 -34.35 -2.40 23.93
CA LEU A 6 -33.62 -1.59 22.96
C LEU A 6 -32.66 -2.51 22.21
N ALA A 7 -32.97 -2.81 20.96
CA ALA A 7 -32.02 -3.40 20.04
C ALA A 7 -31.01 -2.31 19.64
N VAL A 8 -29.80 -2.40 20.16
CA VAL A 8 -28.66 -1.63 19.65
C VAL A 8 -28.30 -2.23 18.29
N VAL A 9 -28.72 -1.56 17.23
CA VAL A 9 -28.22 -1.85 15.87
C VAL A 9 -26.81 -1.31 15.83
N GLY A 10 -25.83 -2.12 16.21
CA GLY A 10 -24.44 -1.84 15.94
C GLY A 10 -24.27 -1.84 14.43
N SER A 11 -23.88 -0.72 13.84
CA SER A 11 -23.35 -0.65 12.48
C SER A 11 -22.09 -1.49 12.48
N GLY A 12 -22.23 -2.79 12.12
CA GLY A 12 -21.12 -3.71 12.00
C GLY A 12 -20.24 -3.23 10.86
N MET A 13 -19.12 -2.62 11.20
CA MET A 13 -18.03 -2.47 10.21
C MET A 13 -17.69 -3.89 9.74
N ALA A 14 -17.68 -4.09 8.44
CA ALA A 14 -17.33 -5.38 7.85
C ALA A 14 -15.97 -5.80 8.43
N GLN A 15 -15.90 -7.04 8.94
CA GLN A 15 -14.65 -7.54 9.50
C GLN A 15 -13.60 -7.54 8.41
N LYS A 16 -12.45 -6.89 8.68
CA LYS A 16 -11.31 -6.84 7.77
C LYS A 16 -10.89 -8.27 7.41
N LYS A 17 -10.95 -8.60 6.14
CA LYS A 17 -10.60 -9.91 5.59
C LYS A 17 -9.26 -9.90 4.84
N TYR A 18 -8.88 -8.72 4.31
CA TYR A 18 -7.67 -8.55 3.50
C TYR A 18 -6.73 -7.52 4.14
N HIS A 19 -5.44 -7.67 3.88
CA HIS A 19 -4.38 -6.83 4.44
C HIS A 19 -3.78 -5.84 3.41
N ASP A 20 -4.55 -5.45 2.39
CA ASP A 20 -4.04 -4.56 1.33
C ASP A 20 -3.92 -3.09 1.78
N LEU A 21 -4.51 -2.73 2.92
CA LEU A 21 -4.25 -1.44 3.57
C LEU A 21 -2.76 -1.29 3.89
N GLU A 22 -2.13 -2.33 4.40
CA GLU A 22 -0.71 -2.34 4.76
C GLU A 22 0.19 -2.31 3.51
N VAL A 23 -0.26 -2.89 2.39
CA VAL A 23 0.44 -2.76 1.09
C VAL A 23 0.46 -1.30 0.63
N ASN A 24 -0.59 -0.54 0.91
CA ASN A 24 -0.72 0.87 0.58
C ASN A 24 -0.21 1.81 1.69
N GLU A 25 0.37 1.27 2.76
CA GLU A 25 0.84 2.03 3.93
C GLU A 25 -0.26 2.95 4.48
N VAL A 26 -1.47 2.43 4.67
CA VAL A 26 -2.60 3.15 5.24
C VAL A 26 -3.31 2.34 6.32
N THR A 27 -4.01 3.02 7.21
CA THR A 27 -4.82 2.44 8.28
C THR A 27 -6.18 3.13 8.38
N GLY A 28 -7.14 2.48 9.04
CA GLY A 28 -8.49 3.02 9.20
C GLY A 28 -9.43 2.67 8.04
N PRO A 29 -10.60 3.31 7.96
CA PRO A 29 -11.64 3.01 6.98
C PRO A 29 -11.36 3.68 5.62
N VAL A 30 -10.19 3.39 5.04
CA VAL A 30 -9.77 3.99 3.77
C VAL A 30 -10.57 3.45 2.60
N LYS A 31 -11.10 4.33 1.76
CA LYS A 31 -11.86 4.06 0.55
C LYS A 31 -10.99 4.10 -0.70
N SER A 32 -10.09 5.09 -0.77
CA SER A 32 -9.17 5.21 -1.90
C SER A 32 -7.86 5.89 -1.51
N VAL A 33 -6.80 5.55 -2.25
CA VAL A 33 -5.50 6.22 -2.20
C VAL A 33 -5.14 6.69 -3.61
N THR A 34 -4.91 7.98 -3.78
CA THR A 34 -4.48 8.58 -5.05
C THR A 34 -3.04 9.04 -4.95
N MET A 35 -2.16 8.44 -5.75
CA MET A 35 -0.76 8.86 -5.88
C MET A 35 -0.59 9.76 -7.10
N LYS A 36 0.01 10.93 -6.92
CA LYS A 36 0.44 11.77 -8.05
C LYS A 36 1.87 11.38 -8.42
N ASN A 37 2.00 10.62 -9.49
CA ASN A 37 3.30 10.31 -10.07
C ASN A 37 3.39 10.97 -11.45
N TRP A 38 4.59 11.18 -11.99
CA TRP A 38 4.92 11.84 -13.27
C TRP A 38 3.89 11.55 -14.38
N GLY A 39 2.73 12.27 -14.38
CA GLY A 39 1.65 12.06 -15.32
C GLY A 39 0.27 11.97 -14.68
N LYS A 40 -0.56 11.04 -15.15
CA LYS A 40 -1.92 10.85 -14.63
C LYS A 40 -1.91 10.25 -13.22
N PRO A 41 -2.80 10.72 -12.33
CA PRO A 41 -2.94 10.13 -11.01
C PRO A 41 -3.31 8.64 -11.12
N ILE A 42 -2.74 7.83 -10.24
CA ILE A 42 -3.09 6.42 -10.07
C ILE A 42 -3.96 6.32 -8.84
N VAL A 43 -5.18 5.82 -9.00
CA VAL A 43 -6.12 5.60 -7.90
C VAL A 43 -6.15 4.11 -7.56
N THR A 44 -5.94 3.80 -6.31
CA THR A 44 -6.18 2.47 -5.73
C THR A 44 -7.41 2.56 -4.86
N TYR A 45 -8.45 1.80 -5.18
CA TYR A 45 -9.64 1.65 -4.37
C TYR A 45 -9.45 0.52 -3.37
N ILE A 46 -10.02 0.67 -2.19
CA ILE A 46 -9.98 -0.34 -1.12
C ILE A 46 -11.41 -0.61 -0.68
N SER A 47 -11.84 -1.86 -0.71
CA SER A 47 -13.17 -2.26 -0.25
C SER A 47 -13.27 -2.17 1.29
N PRO A 48 -14.48 -2.13 1.89
CA PRO A 48 -14.66 -2.18 3.33
C PRO A 48 -14.00 -3.41 4.01
N GLU A 49 -13.80 -4.49 3.26
CA GLU A 49 -13.13 -5.73 3.71
C GLU A 49 -11.60 -5.62 3.64
N GLY A 50 -11.06 -4.50 3.17
CA GLY A 50 -9.63 -4.22 3.07
C GLY A 50 -8.97 -4.68 1.76
N LYS A 51 -9.73 -5.11 0.75
CA LYS A 51 -9.19 -5.58 -0.53
C LYS A 51 -8.98 -4.42 -1.51
N MET A 52 -7.78 -4.29 -2.06
CA MET A 52 -7.50 -3.27 -3.06
C MET A 52 -7.90 -3.67 -4.48
N ALA A 53 -8.24 -2.66 -5.27
CA ALA A 53 -8.46 -2.75 -6.71
C ALA A 53 -7.86 -1.53 -7.40
N CYS A 54 -7.09 -1.75 -8.46
CA CYS A 54 -6.53 -0.70 -9.29
C CYS A 54 -6.68 -1.11 -10.75
N GLU A 55 -6.96 -0.15 -11.64
CA GLU A 55 -7.16 -0.39 -13.08
C GLU A 55 -6.04 -1.20 -13.75
N LYS A 56 -4.83 -1.14 -13.18
CA LYS A 56 -3.62 -1.77 -13.75
C LYS A 56 -3.22 -3.07 -13.03
N MET A 57 -4.08 -3.60 -12.18
CA MET A 57 -3.83 -4.81 -11.40
C MET A 57 -4.69 -5.97 -11.89
N SER A 58 -4.11 -7.16 -11.94
CA SER A 58 -4.79 -8.44 -12.17
C SER A 58 -4.15 -9.56 -11.37
N ASP A 59 -4.79 -10.72 -11.38
CA ASP A 59 -4.24 -11.99 -10.85
C ASP A 59 -3.68 -11.87 -9.42
N ALA A 60 -4.41 -11.16 -8.54
CA ALA A 60 -4.06 -11.05 -7.13
C ALA A 60 -4.30 -12.38 -6.41
N VAL A 61 -3.25 -12.94 -5.80
CA VAL A 61 -3.27 -14.18 -5.03
C VAL A 61 -3.10 -13.86 -3.55
N TYR A 62 -4.00 -14.38 -2.72
CA TYR A 62 -3.98 -14.21 -1.26
C TYR A 62 -3.79 -15.56 -0.57
N ASP A 63 -3.19 -15.54 0.61
CA ASP A 63 -3.19 -16.70 1.50
C ASP A 63 -4.52 -16.84 2.26
N GLU A 64 -4.63 -17.89 3.06
CA GLU A 64 -5.82 -18.20 3.86
C GLU A 64 -6.15 -17.11 4.92
N ASN A 65 -5.16 -16.32 5.32
CA ASN A 65 -5.29 -15.22 6.29
C ASN A 65 -5.58 -13.87 5.62
N GLY A 66 -5.65 -13.81 4.27
CA GLY A 66 -5.93 -12.59 3.51
C GLY A 66 -4.73 -11.69 3.24
N TYR A 67 -3.52 -12.19 3.42
CA TYR A 67 -2.31 -11.48 3.02
C TYR A 67 -2.03 -11.68 1.53
N LEU A 68 -1.82 -10.58 0.80
CA LEU A 68 -1.48 -10.61 -0.62
C LEU A 68 -0.11 -11.26 -0.82
N GLN A 69 -0.08 -12.37 -1.55
CA GLN A 69 1.15 -13.10 -1.87
C GLN A 69 1.76 -12.65 -3.18
N SER A 70 0.93 -12.39 -4.18
CA SER A 70 1.40 -11.87 -5.46
C SER A 70 0.33 -11.13 -6.22
N VAL A 71 0.78 -10.27 -7.15
CA VAL A 71 -0.09 -9.52 -8.06
C VAL A 71 0.61 -9.26 -9.37
N VAL A 72 -0.14 -9.23 -10.45
CA VAL A 72 0.33 -8.79 -11.76
C VAL A 72 -0.06 -7.33 -11.97
N THR A 73 0.89 -6.49 -12.39
CA THR A 73 0.64 -5.10 -12.75
C THR A 73 1.03 -4.83 -14.19
N GLN A 74 0.23 -4.01 -14.88
CA GLN A 74 0.49 -3.59 -16.25
C GLN A 74 0.65 -2.07 -16.32
N ILE A 75 1.88 -1.58 -16.45
CA ILE A 75 2.18 -0.15 -16.52
C ILE A 75 2.78 0.15 -17.90
N GLY A 76 2.22 1.12 -18.63
CA GLY A 76 2.81 1.59 -19.88
C GLY A 76 2.58 0.72 -21.11
N GLY A 77 1.46 -0.02 -21.19
CA GLY A 77 1.03 -0.80 -22.35
C GLY A 77 1.28 -2.30 -22.25
N LYS A 78 0.78 -3.09 -23.21
CA LYS A 78 0.76 -4.56 -23.20
C LYS A 78 2.12 -5.26 -22.99
N LYS A 79 3.23 -4.58 -23.20
CA LYS A 79 4.58 -5.16 -23.06
C LYS A 79 5.22 -4.95 -21.68
N SER A 80 4.52 -4.32 -20.76
CA SER A 80 5.04 -3.89 -19.45
C SER A 80 4.39 -4.62 -18.29
N ILE A 81 4.30 -5.94 -18.39
CA ILE A 81 3.77 -6.81 -17.34
C ILE A 81 4.87 -7.01 -16.28
N THR A 82 4.51 -6.75 -15.04
CA THR A 82 5.36 -7.00 -13.86
C THR A 82 4.60 -7.92 -12.91
N ASN A 83 5.23 -9.01 -12.50
CA ASN A 83 4.74 -9.86 -11.43
C ASN A 83 5.45 -9.44 -10.14
N THR A 84 4.70 -9.11 -9.09
CA THR A 84 5.23 -8.72 -7.79
C THR A 84 4.80 -9.73 -6.74
N THR A 85 5.78 -10.27 -6.00
CA THR A 85 5.57 -11.14 -4.84
C THR A 85 5.84 -10.35 -3.57
N PHE A 86 5.08 -10.61 -2.52
CA PHE A 86 5.17 -9.92 -1.23
C PHE A 86 5.65 -10.89 -0.14
N ILE A 87 6.57 -10.43 0.69
CA ILE A 87 7.01 -11.13 1.90
C ILE A 87 6.60 -10.27 3.08
N TRP A 88 5.85 -10.86 4.00
CA TRP A 88 5.28 -10.20 5.16
C TRP A 88 6.06 -10.54 6.42
N GLU A 89 6.21 -9.56 7.30
CA GLU A 89 6.77 -9.69 8.64
C GLU A 89 6.00 -8.77 9.59
N ASP A 90 5.54 -9.26 10.72
CA ASP A 90 4.78 -8.52 11.73
C ASP A 90 3.58 -7.74 11.16
N GLY A 91 2.83 -8.35 10.23
CA GLY A 91 1.66 -7.77 9.60
C GLY A 91 1.94 -6.66 8.60
N ARG A 92 3.21 -6.47 8.18
CA ARG A 92 3.64 -5.46 7.20
C ARG A 92 4.42 -6.07 6.05
N VAL A 93 4.38 -5.41 4.91
CA VAL A 93 5.19 -5.82 3.75
C VAL A 93 6.65 -5.54 4.03
N LYS A 94 7.42 -6.58 4.34
CA LYS A 94 8.87 -6.47 4.55
C LYS A 94 9.63 -6.37 3.25
N THR A 95 9.27 -7.20 2.28
CA THR A 95 9.97 -7.24 0.99
C THR A 95 8.98 -7.39 -0.15
N GLN A 96 9.25 -6.71 -1.24
CA GLN A 96 8.56 -6.87 -2.52
C GLN A 96 9.57 -7.34 -3.57
N ILE A 97 9.21 -8.35 -4.34
CA ILE A 97 10.04 -8.89 -5.42
C ILE A 97 9.28 -8.71 -6.72
N ALA A 98 9.66 -7.68 -7.48
CA ALA A 98 9.08 -7.37 -8.77
C ALA A 98 9.91 -8.01 -9.90
N THR A 99 9.26 -8.85 -10.71
CA THR A 99 9.90 -9.51 -11.86
C THR A 99 9.25 -9.02 -13.15
N ARG A 100 10.07 -8.50 -14.04
CA ARG A 100 9.65 -8.02 -15.37
C ARG A 100 10.60 -8.52 -16.43
N LYS A 101 10.12 -9.41 -17.31
CA LYS A 101 10.98 -10.15 -18.25
C LYS A 101 12.10 -10.86 -17.46
N ASN A 102 13.36 -10.55 -17.76
CA ASN A 102 14.51 -11.14 -17.10
C ASN A 102 15.11 -10.26 -16.00
N LYS A 103 14.43 -9.15 -15.64
CA LYS A 103 14.89 -8.23 -14.59
C LYS A 103 14.14 -8.49 -13.31
N LYS A 104 14.88 -8.55 -12.20
CA LYS A 104 14.36 -8.68 -10.86
C LYS A 104 14.74 -7.45 -10.05
N VAL A 105 13.75 -6.87 -9.38
CA VAL A 105 13.93 -5.77 -8.45
C VAL A 105 13.43 -6.22 -7.09
N ILE A 106 14.27 -6.15 -6.08
CA ILE A 106 13.92 -6.47 -4.70
C ILE A 106 13.87 -5.16 -3.93
N THR A 107 12.72 -4.87 -3.32
CA THR A 107 12.54 -3.72 -2.45
C THR A 107 12.36 -4.20 -1.02
N THR A 108 13.25 -3.81 -0.12
CA THR A 108 13.15 -4.08 1.31
C THR A 108 12.70 -2.81 2.03
N ASN A 109 11.65 -2.93 2.84
CA ASN A 109 11.06 -1.84 3.59
C ASN A 109 11.60 -1.81 5.03
N VAL A 110 11.86 -0.60 5.54
CA VAL A 110 12.23 -0.34 6.93
C VAL A 110 11.21 0.63 7.53
N TYR A 111 10.61 0.22 8.63
CA TYR A 111 9.58 0.99 9.35
C TYR A 111 10.14 1.53 10.67
N ASP A 112 9.65 2.67 11.11
CA ASP A 112 9.89 3.19 12.46
C ASP A 112 9.00 2.49 13.51
N ASP A 113 9.18 2.84 14.79
CA ASP A 113 8.42 2.27 15.91
C ASP A 113 6.90 2.54 15.82
N ARG A 114 6.48 3.56 15.05
CA ARG A 114 5.07 3.88 14.79
C ARG A 114 4.53 3.08 13.61
N GLY A 115 5.39 2.36 12.90
CA GLY A 115 5.05 1.61 11.71
C GLY A 115 4.96 2.44 10.43
N ILE A 116 5.59 3.59 10.41
CA ILE A 116 5.71 4.43 9.23
C ILE A 116 6.94 3.98 8.45
N LEU A 117 6.78 3.79 7.13
CA LEU A 117 7.89 3.47 6.24
C LEU A 117 8.86 4.67 6.16
N VAL A 118 10.08 4.48 6.68
CA VAL A 118 11.12 5.52 6.74
C VAL A 118 12.28 5.28 5.79
N ARG A 119 12.43 4.05 5.28
CA ARG A 119 13.48 3.72 4.30
C ARG A 119 13.04 2.58 3.39
N GLN A 120 13.48 2.64 2.14
CA GLN A 120 13.46 1.51 1.20
C GLN A 120 14.87 1.25 0.67
N ILE A 121 15.22 -0.03 0.63
CA ILE A 121 16.46 -0.51 0.01
C ILE A 121 16.04 -1.25 -1.25
N ILE A 122 16.45 -0.73 -2.41
CA ILE A 122 16.10 -1.29 -3.72
C ILE A 122 17.33 -1.93 -4.32
N ASP A 123 17.27 -3.24 -4.54
CA ASP A 123 18.29 -4.02 -5.22
C ASP A 123 17.82 -4.35 -6.64
N THR A 124 18.63 -3.97 -7.62
CA THR A 124 18.42 -4.32 -9.02
C THR A 124 19.67 -5.00 -9.54
N ASP A 125 19.59 -6.30 -9.74
CA ASP A 125 20.70 -7.13 -10.25
C ASP A 125 22.02 -6.97 -9.43
N GLY A 126 21.90 -6.83 -8.09
CA GLY A 126 23.03 -6.68 -7.17
C GLY A 126 23.47 -5.23 -6.94
N HIS A 127 22.84 -4.26 -7.59
CA HIS A 127 23.07 -2.84 -7.34
C HIS A 127 22.03 -2.32 -6.35
N GLN A 128 22.47 -1.93 -5.15
CA GLN A 128 21.60 -1.43 -4.10
C GLN A 128 21.58 0.10 -4.08
N VAL A 129 20.36 0.64 -3.93
CA VAL A 129 20.10 2.07 -3.70
C VAL A 129 19.19 2.20 -2.51
N GLU A 130 19.52 3.11 -1.58
CA GLU A 130 18.71 3.40 -0.41
C GLU A 130 17.95 4.72 -0.61
N TYR A 131 16.69 4.72 -0.20
CA TYR A 131 15.81 5.89 -0.20
C TYR A 131 15.31 6.12 1.22
N ASP A 132 15.88 7.13 1.90
CA ASP A 132 15.35 7.62 3.17
C ASP A 132 14.19 8.56 2.94
N TYR A 133 13.09 8.35 3.67
CA TYR A 133 11.94 9.23 3.67
C TYR A 133 11.99 10.16 4.89
N TYR A 134 11.78 11.44 4.65
CA TYR A 134 11.80 12.49 5.67
C TYR A 134 10.72 13.54 5.38
N ASP A 135 10.52 14.51 6.28
CA ASP A 135 9.45 15.51 6.22
C ASP A 135 8.08 14.85 6.00
N ILE A 136 7.84 13.74 6.73
CA ILE A 136 6.62 12.95 6.59
C ILE A 136 5.48 13.69 7.28
N GLN A 137 4.50 14.12 6.49
CA GLN A 137 3.25 14.74 6.98
C GLN A 137 2.17 13.68 7.08
N LEU A 138 1.44 13.69 8.20
CA LEU A 138 0.35 12.76 8.47
C LEU A 138 -0.99 13.51 8.46
N ASP A 139 -2.06 12.82 8.10
CA ASP A 139 -3.43 13.28 8.31
C ASP A 139 -3.93 12.95 9.74
N ASP A 140 -5.17 13.31 10.03
CA ASP A 140 -5.80 13.08 11.34
C ASP A 140 -6.01 11.59 11.67
N HIS A 141 -5.89 10.69 10.69
CA HIS A 141 -5.95 9.25 10.87
C HIS A 141 -4.56 8.60 11.05
N GLY A 142 -3.49 9.43 11.03
CA GLY A 142 -2.11 8.96 11.15
C GLY A 142 -1.53 8.40 9.85
N ASN A 143 -2.20 8.56 8.73
CA ASN A 143 -1.71 8.15 7.42
C ASN A 143 -0.84 9.25 6.81
N TRP A 144 0.31 8.88 6.24
CA TRP A 144 1.12 9.89 5.57
C TRP A 144 0.40 10.40 4.30
N ILE A 145 0.45 11.72 4.10
CA ILE A 145 -0.12 12.42 2.94
C ILE A 145 0.94 13.09 2.08
N SER A 146 2.13 13.30 2.65
CA SER A 146 3.29 13.82 1.94
C SER A 146 4.56 13.31 2.60
N ARG A 147 5.56 12.99 1.80
CA ARG A 147 6.92 12.67 2.27
C ARG A 147 7.95 13.05 1.21
N LYS A 148 9.19 13.25 1.64
CA LYS A 148 10.31 13.59 0.76
C LYS A 148 11.37 12.49 0.77
N THR A 149 12.14 12.42 -0.31
CA THR A 149 13.39 11.65 -0.38
C THR A 149 14.40 12.38 -1.26
N LYS A 150 15.65 11.95 -1.24
CA LYS A 150 16.68 12.44 -2.16
C LYS A 150 17.05 11.36 -3.16
N VAL A 151 17.08 11.72 -4.44
CA VAL A 151 17.51 10.87 -5.54
C VAL A 151 18.59 11.61 -6.33
N ALA A 152 19.80 11.03 -6.40
CA ALA A 152 20.94 11.65 -7.08
C ALA A 152 21.19 13.12 -6.67
N GLY A 153 20.99 13.44 -5.39
CA GLY A 153 21.14 14.80 -4.84
C GLY A 153 19.94 15.72 -5.00
N PHE A 154 18.90 15.33 -5.74
CA PHE A 154 17.67 16.11 -5.91
C PHE A 154 16.62 15.68 -4.90
N GLU A 155 15.96 16.66 -4.26
CA GLU A 155 14.82 16.42 -3.40
C GLU A 155 13.57 16.10 -4.24
N ILE A 156 12.90 15.02 -3.94
CA ILE A 156 11.63 14.62 -4.56
C ILE A 156 10.57 14.55 -3.48
N MET A 157 9.43 15.20 -3.73
CA MET A 157 8.25 15.13 -2.87
C MET A 157 7.23 14.17 -3.45
N TYR A 158 6.70 13.29 -2.61
CA TYR A 158 5.62 12.36 -2.94
C TYR A 158 4.35 12.77 -2.20
N PRO A 159 3.42 13.49 -2.84
CA PRO A 159 2.11 13.74 -2.29
C PRO A 159 1.16 12.59 -2.60
N ARG A 160 0.20 12.33 -1.70
CA ARG A 160 -0.95 11.47 -1.96
C ARG A 160 -2.22 12.05 -1.34
N THR A 161 -3.37 11.63 -1.84
CA THR A 161 -4.69 11.95 -1.31
C THR A 161 -5.35 10.67 -0.85
N ILE A 162 -5.98 10.69 0.31
CA ILE A 162 -6.68 9.56 0.90
C ILE A 162 -8.14 9.96 1.09
N GLU A 163 -9.06 9.10 0.65
CA GLU A 163 -10.49 9.21 0.93
C GLU A 163 -10.90 8.11 1.90
N TYR A 164 -11.83 8.43 2.80
CA TYR A 164 -12.31 7.53 3.84
C TYR A 164 -13.78 7.18 3.61
N TYR A 165 -14.19 6.02 4.09
CA TYR A 165 -15.61 5.69 4.25
C TYR A 165 -16.16 6.52 5.40
N GLU A 166 -17.45 6.95 5.27
CA GLU A 166 -18.23 7.61 6.32
C GLU A 166 -18.68 6.62 7.39
#